data_d27867246505b685801659ec25f072ea
#
_entry.id   d27867246505b685801659ec25f072ea
#
_cell.length_a   1.000
_cell.length_b   1.000
_cell.length_c   1.000
_cell.angle_alpha   90.00
_cell.angle_beta   90.00
_cell.angle_gamma   90.00
#
_symmetry.space_group_name_H-M   'P 1'
#
loop_
_entity.id
_entity.type
_entity.pdbx_description
1 polymer ?
#
loop_
_entity_poly.entity_id
_entity_poly.type
_entity_poly.pdbx_seq_one_letter_code
_entity_poly.pdbx_strand_id
1 'polypeptide(L)'
;VGRAEAVGGAPPDHARRRLETVVAANPAHPYAHGLLGEVLSIVGRHDAATAQFREATRINPTWVLPWINWATLSLSQGQADSAIRTLREGLVVNSTSEELQMLLASVLANQGSVDEAIGAYDAVLRMNPRNVLSANNLAALLADFKADAPHLERAFLLSRDFEKEAPHPLFLDTLGWVRLKMGHLDDAVRLMRQAIAKAPDLPMLNYHLGAALYQSGRNIEAKVYLAKALKSTEAFQGRREAERLL
;
A
#
# COMPACT_ATOMS: atom_id res chain seq x y z
N VAL A 1 18.46 -5.35 -7.07
CA VAL A 1 19.44 -5.74 -8.10
C VAL A 1 18.75 -6.14 -9.41
N GLY A 2 17.49 -6.62 -9.38
CA GLY A 2 16.81 -7.20 -10.55
C GLY A 2 16.10 -6.24 -11.52
N ARG A 3 16.02 -4.92 -11.29
CA ARG A 3 15.36 -3.98 -12.21
C ARG A 3 16.28 -3.23 -13.16
N ALA A 4 17.57 -3.19 -12.87
CA ALA A 4 18.56 -2.52 -13.74
C ALA A 4 18.93 -3.36 -14.98
N GLU A 5 18.69 -4.66 -14.96
CA GLU A 5 19.01 -5.58 -16.08
C GLU A 5 17.90 -5.71 -17.13
N ALA A 6 16.67 -5.27 -16.82
CA ALA A 6 15.51 -5.44 -17.71
C ALA A 6 15.29 -4.28 -18.71
N VAL A 7 16.06 -3.20 -18.61
CA VAL A 7 16.03 -2.07 -19.57
C VAL A 7 17.41 -1.97 -20.22
N GLY A 8 17.61 -2.73 -21.26
CA GLY A 8 18.70 -2.65 -22.24
C GLY A 8 19.97 -1.87 -21.85
N GLY A 9 20.80 -2.39 -20.96
CA GLY A 9 22.24 -2.43 -21.08
C GLY A 9 23.10 -1.17 -21.00
N ALA A 10 22.58 0.04 -20.77
CA ALA A 10 23.48 1.18 -20.54
C ALA A 10 23.59 1.44 -19.01
N PRO A 11 24.83 1.63 -18.46
CA PRO A 11 24.98 1.97 -17.05
C PRO A 11 24.15 3.21 -16.70
N PRO A 12 23.53 3.29 -15.50
CA PRO A 12 22.72 4.43 -15.08
C PRO A 12 23.40 5.79 -15.27
N ASP A 13 24.71 5.84 -15.15
CA ASP A 13 25.53 7.04 -15.40
C ASP A 13 25.55 7.50 -16.86
N HIS A 14 25.42 6.61 -17.83
CA HIS A 14 25.31 6.99 -19.23
C HIS A 14 23.94 7.62 -19.52
N ALA A 15 22.88 7.02 -19.04
CA ALA A 15 21.53 7.57 -19.14
C ALA A 15 21.44 8.95 -18.48
N ARG A 16 22.02 9.10 -17.29
CA ARG A 16 22.10 10.38 -16.57
C ARG A 16 22.74 11.48 -17.40
N ARG A 17 23.96 11.24 -17.92
CA ARG A 17 24.71 12.25 -18.74
C ARG A 17 23.90 12.66 -19.97
N ARG A 18 23.28 11.70 -20.68
CA ARG A 18 22.41 12.02 -21.81
C ARG A 18 21.26 12.90 -21.45
N LEU A 19 20.56 12.59 -20.36
CA LEU A 19 19.42 13.37 -19.89
C LEU A 19 19.84 14.76 -19.41
N GLU A 20 20.98 14.88 -18.72
CA GLU A 20 21.57 16.18 -18.34
C GLU A 20 21.84 17.05 -19.58
N THR A 21 22.35 16.45 -20.67
CA THR A 21 22.53 17.18 -21.94
C THR A 21 21.22 17.61 -22.57
N VAL A 22 20.18 16.76 -22.53
CA VAL A 22 18.84 17.09 -23.05
C VAL A 22 18.21 18.23 -22.24
N VAL A 23 18.28 18.17 -20.91
CA VAL A 23 17.76 19.19 -20.02
C VAL A 23 18.49 20.52 -20.22
N ALA A 24 19.84 20.49 -20.39
CA ALA A 24 20.63 21.68 -20.67
C ALA A 24 20.27 22.33 -22.01
N ALA A 25 20.01 21.53 -23.04
CA ALA A 25 19.60 22.01 -24.36
C ALA A 25 18.14 22.50 -24.41
N ASN A 26 17.26 21.91 -23.60
CA ASN A 26 15.85 22.28 -23.51
C ASN A 26 15.36 22.24 -22.04
N PRO A 27 15.58 23.33 -21.27
CA PRO A 27 15.19 23.40 -19.87
C PRO A 27 13.67 23.35 -19.63
N ALA A 28 12.86 23.49 -20.66
CA ALA A 28 11.39 23.43 -20.57
C ALA A 28 10.83 22.06 -20.96
N HIS A 29 11.65 20.99 -21.00
CA HIS A 29 11.24 19.66 -21.42
C HIS A 29 10.83 18.79 -20.21
N PRO A 30 9.52 18.67 -19.87
CA PRO A 30 9.08 18.02 -18.63
C PRO A 30 9.48 16.55 -18.55
N TYR A 31 9.40 15.82 -19.67
CA TYR A 31 9.76 14.40 -19.71
C TYR A 31 11.25 14.15 -19.47
N ALA A 32 12.14 15.03 -19.95
CA ALA A 32 13.56 14.93 -19.67
C ALA A 32 13.86 15.13 -18.19
N HIS A 33 13.21 16.10 -17.55
CA HIS A 33 13.30 16.31 -16.10
C HIS A 33 12.77 15.11 -15.32
N GLY A 34 11.60 14.57 -15.66
CA GLY A 34 11.02 13.40 -14.98
C GLY A 34 11.94 12.18 -15.07
N LEU A 35 12.41 11.83 -16.27
CA LEU A 35 13.34 10.72 -16.47
C LEU A 35 14.70 10.94 -15.79
N LEU A 36 15.23 12.16 -15.80
CA LEU A 36 16.46 12.50 -15.07
C LEU A 36 16.26 12.32 -13.56
N GLY A 37 15.11 12.72 -13.03
CA GLY A 37 14.74 12.49 -11.65
C GLY A 37 14.73 11.01 -11.26
N GLU A 38 14.15 10.14 -12.11
CA GLU A 38 14.16 8.68 -11.91
C GLU A 38 15.57 8.12 -11.87
N VAL A 39 16.41 8.46 -12.86
CA VAL A 39 17.79 7.99 -12.90
C VAL A 39 18.60 8.47 -11.71
N LEU A 40 18.44 9.74 -11.31
CA LEU A 40 19.10 10.31 -10.14
C LEU A 40 18.66 9.62 -8.84
N SER A 41 17.39 9.26 -8.72
CA SER A 41 16.87 8.49 -7.60
C SER A 41 17.51 7.11 -7.50
N ILE A 42 17.63 6.39 -8.63
CA ILE A 42 18.26 5.06 -8.72
C ILE A 42 19.73 5.10 -8.29
N VAL A 43 20.46 6.16 -8.68
CA VAL A 43 21.89 6.31 -8.30
C VAL A 43 22.10 6.97 -6.94
N GLY A 44 21.04 7.16 -6.16
CA GLY A 44 21.09 7.68 -4.78
C GLY A 44 21.30 9.20 -4.66
N ARG A 45 21.15 9.96 -5.76
CA ARG A 45 21.28 11.43 -5.75
C ARG A 45 19.92 12.08 -5.46
N HIS A 46 19.40 11.85 -4.27
CA HIS A 46 18.01 12.12 -3.91
C HIS A 46 17.60 13.60 -3.97
N ASP A 47 18.46 14.52 -3.52
CA ASP A 47 18.16 15.96 -3.59
C ASP A 47 18.08 16.46 -5.05
N ALA A 48 19.00 15.98 -5.89
CA ALA A 48 18.98 16.29 -7.30
C ALA A 48 17.76 15.67 -8.01
N ALA A 49 17.36 14.45 -7.64
CA ALA A 49 16.14 13.81 -8.15
C ALA A 49 14.89 14.62 -7.79
N THR A 50 14.79 15.04 -6.54
CA THR A 50 13.67 15.89 -6.06
C THR A 50 13.59 17.20 -6.84
N ALA A 51 14.73 17.88 -7.11
CA ALA A 51 14.77 19.08 -7.91
C ALA A 51 14.26 18.84 -9.35
N GLN A 52 14.61 17.70 -9.96
CA GLN A 52 14.15 17.34 -11.29
C GLN A 52 12.64 17.01 -11.33
N PHE A 53 12.11 16.27 -10.35
CA PHE A 53 10.68 16.01 -10.28
C PHE A 53 9.87 17.27 -10.06
N ARG A 54 10.35 18.18 -9.21
CA ARG A 54 9.71 19.51 -9.00
C ARG A 54 9.65 20.31 -10.30
N GLU A 55 10.72 20.30 -11.09
CA GLU A 55 10.73 21.02 -12.35
C GLU A 55 9.80 20.36 -13.39
N ALA A 56 9.77 19.03 -13.46
CA ALA A 56 8.83 18.29 -14.30
C ALA A 56 7.37 18.63 -13.98
N THR A 57 6.99 18.65 -12.69
CA THR A 57 5.63 19.01 -12.23
C THR A 57 5.30 20.47 -12.41
N ARG A 58 6.28 21.37 -12.31
CA ARG A 58 6.11 22.80 -12.60
C ARG A 58 5.80 23.06 -14.07
N ILE A 59 6.52 22.37 -14.98
CA ILE A 59 6.36 22.54 -16.44
C ILE A 59 5.09 21.85 -16.95
N ASN A 60 4.83 20.64 -16.49
CA ASN A 60 3.63 19.87 -16.85
C ASN A 60 2.96 19.29 -15.59
N PRO A 61 2.14 20.08 -14.89
CA PRO A 61 1.51 19.66 -13.64
C PRO A 61 0.45 18.55 -13.83
N THR A 62 -0.07 18.36 -15.03
CA THR A 62 -1.05 17.30 -15.33
C THR A 62 -0.38 15.94 -15.58
N TRP A 63 0.94 15.88 -15.69
CA TRP A 63 1.66 14.61 -15.79
C TRP A 63 1.82 13.98 -14.40
N VAL A 64 1.03 12.92 -14.13
CA VAL A 64 0.90 12.29 -12.80
C VAL A 64 2.20 11.63 -12.32
N LEU A 65 2.94 10.98 -13.22
CA LEU A 65 4.09 10.13 -12.83
C LEU A 65 5.18 10.84 -12.02
N PRO A 66 5.62 12.07 -12.33
CA PRO A 66 6.59 12.78 -11.50
C PRO A 66 6.11 13.08 -10.08
N TRP A 67 4.81 13.30 -9.86
CA TRP A 67 4.23 13.47 -8.54
C TRP A 67 4.35 12.18 -7.72
N ILE A 68 4.03 11.04 -8.34
CA ILE A 68 4.16 9.72 -7.71
C ILE A 68 5.62 9.42 -7.37
N ASN A 69 6.54 9.62 -8.33
CA ASN A 69 7.95 9.34 -8.14
C ASN A 69 8.58 10.22 -7.06
N TRP A 70 8.20 11.51 -7.01
CA TRP A 70 8.65 12.43 -5.96
C TRP A 70 8.13 11.99 -4.58
N ALA A 71 6.84 11.69 -4.46
CA ALA A 71 6.27 11.21 -3.20
C ALA A 71 6.93 9.89 -2.76
N THR A 72 7.12 8.95 -3.69
CA THR A 72 7.78 7.65 -3.41
C THR A 72 9.23 7.83 -2.96
N LEU A 73 9.96 8.77 -3.58
CA LEU A 73 11.32 9.12 -3.15
C LEU A 73 11.31 9.68 -1.73
N SER A 74 10.39 10.58 -1.41
CA SER A 74 10.23 11.12 -0.04
C SER A 74 9.94 10.00 0.97
N LEU A 75 9.09 9.02 0.62
CA LEU A 75 8.80 7.86 1.47
C LEU A 75 10.02 6.98 1.71
N SER A 76 10.83 6.75 0.69
CA SER A 76 12.08 5.96 0.82
C SER A 76 13.09 6.60 1.76
N GLN A 77 12.98 7.93 1.97
CA GLN A 77 13.80 8.70 2.90
C GLN A 77 13.15 8.85 4.30
N GLY A 78 12.01 8.19 4.55
CA GLY A 78 11.27 8.32 5.80
C GLY A 78 10.53 9.65 5.97
N GLN A 79 10.38 10.44 4.90
CA GLN A 79 9.77 11.77 4.90
C GLN A 79 8.28 11.71 4.52
N ALA A 80 7.47 11.00 5.32
CA ALA A 80 6.06 10.76 5.01
C ALA A 80 5.24 12.04 4.87
N ASP A 81 5.48 13.06 5.71
CA ASP A 81 4.79 14.35 5.62
C ASP A 81 5.09 15.09 4.30
N SER A 82 6.32 14.96 3.80
CA SER A 82 6.69 15.52 2.50
C SER A 82 5.95 14.81 1.37
N ALA A 83 5.87 13.48 1.43
CA ALA A 83 5.11 12.69 0.46
C ALA A 83 3.62 13.07 0.45
N ILE A 84 3.00 13.20 1.63
CA ILE A 84 1.60 13.62 1.76
C ILE A 84 1.36 15.00 1.12
N ARG A 85 2.25 15.98 1.39
CA ARG A 85 2.14 17.31 0.75
C ARG A 85 2.24 17.21 -0.76
N THR A 86 3.26 16.52 -1.28
CA THR A 86 3.46 16.33 -2.72
C THR A 86 2.24 15.68 -3.39
N LEU A 87 1.65 14.65 -2.76
CA LEU A 87 0.47 13.97 -3.29
C LEU A 87 -0.76 14.88 -3.28
N ARG A 88 -0.95 15.67 -2.23
CA ARG A 88 -2.04 16.65 -2.16
C ARG A 88 -1.89 17.76 -3.22
N GLU A 89 -0.66 18.27 -3.43
CA GLU A 89 -0.37 19.23 -4.48
C GLU A 89 -0.68 18.64 -5.87
N GLY A 90 -0.26 17.42 -6.13
CA GLY A 90 -0.58 16.69 -7.37
C GLY A 90 -2.09 16.53 -7.59
N LEU A 91 -2.85 16.24 -6.52
CA LEU A 91 -4.30 16.08 -6.57
C LEU A 91 -5.07 17.39 -6.78
N VAL A 92 -4.50 18.55 -6.47
CA VAL A 92 -5.12 19.85 -6.82
C VAL A 92 -5.33 19.98 -8.31
N VAL A 93 -4.36 19.53 -9.12
CA VAL A 93 -4.41 19.59 -10.59
C VAL A 93 -4.90 18.31 -11.24
N ASN A 94 -4.75 17.17 -10.58
CA ASN A 94 -5.12 15.84 -11.07
C ASN A 94 -6.18 15.21 -10.14
N SER A 95 -7.28 15.93 -9.91
CA SER A 95 -8.29 15.56 -8.91
C SER A 95 -8.96 14.20 -9.12
N THR A 96 -8.88 13.65 -10.33
CA THR A 96 -9.42 12.34 -10.72
C THR A 96 -8.35 11.25 -10.87
N SER A 97 -7.11 11.49 -10.44
CA SER A 97 -6.08 10.46 -10.47
C SER A 97 -6.28 9.45 -9.36
N GLU A 98 -6.69 8.23 -9.72
CA GLU A 98 -6.79 7.10 -8.79
C GLU A 98 -5.44 6.78 -8.16
N GLU A 99 -4.36 6.84 -8.94
CA GLU A 99 -3.01 6.46 -8.49
C GLU A 99 -2.51 7.40 -7.38
N LEU A 100 -2.67 8.72 -7.56
CA LEU A 100 -2.31 9.70 -6.53
C LEU A 100 -3.15 9.51 -5.26
N GLN A 101 -4.46 9.30 -5.45
CA GLN A 101 -5.39 9.14 -4.34
C GLN A 101 -5.13 7.85 -3.57
N MET A 102 -4.85 6.73 -4.27
CA MET A 102 -4.48 5.46 -3.64
C MET A 102 -3.17 5.56 -2.86
N LEU A 103 -2.15 6.20 -3.45
CA LEU A 103 -0.87 6.37 -2.77
C LEU A 103 -1.04 7.25 -1.52
N LEU A 104 -1.79 8.36 -1.62
CA LEU A 104 -2.11 9.20 -0.48
C LEU A 104 -2.82 8.41 0.63
N ALA A 105 -3.84 7.63 0.28
CA ALA A 105 -4.59 6.79 1.23
C ALA A 105 -3.67 5.80 1.95
N SER A 106 -2.78 5.13 1.20
CA SER A 106 -1.82 4.17 1.76
C SER A 106 -0.82 4.84 2.71
N VAL A 107 -0.30 6.01 2.35
CA VAL A 107 0.64 6.76 3.21
C VAL A 107 -0.05 7.22 4.49
N LEU A 108 -1.27 7.76 4.40
CA LEU A 108 -2.05 8.20 5.56
C LEU A 108 -2.36 7.02 6.50
N ALA A 109 -2.74 5.86 5.95
CA ALA A 109 -2.98 4.66 6.72
C ALA A 109 -1.72 4.22 7.50
N ASN A 110 -0.57 4.20 6.83
CA ASN A 110 0.71 3.84 7.45
C ASN A 110 1.17 4.86 8.52
N GLN A 111 0.76 6.11 8.43
CA GLN A 111 1.01 7.15 9.44
C GLN A 111 -0.02 7.14 10.58
N GLY A 112 -1.01 6.25 10.55
CA GLY A 112 -2.08 6.18 11.54
C GLY A 112 -3.15 7.29 11.42
N SER A 113 -3.14 8.06 10.34
CA SER A 113 -4.18 9.05 10.02
C SER A 113 -5.42 8.36 9.44
N VAL A 114 -6.06 7.53 10.29
CA VAL A 114 -7.10 6.57 9.86
C VAL A 114 -8.28 7.24 9.17
N ASP A 115 -8.83 8.32 9.73
CA ASP A 115 -10.01 8.99 9.16
C ASP A 115 -9.72 9.62 7.79
N GLU A 116 -8.52 10.19 7.62
CA GLU A 116 -8.10 10.74 6.34
C GLU A 116 -7.84 9.64 5.32
N ALA A 117 -7.25 8.51 5.74
CA ALA A 117 -7.05 7.34 4.88
C ALA A 117 -8.38 6.75 4.40
N ILE A 118 -9.38 6.61 5.28
CA ILE A 118 -10.74 6.19 4.93
C ILE A 118 -11.32 7.14 3.88
N GLY A 119 -11.26 8.46 4.11
CA GLY A 119 -11.74 9.46 3.16
C GLY A 119 -11.06 9.38 1.78
N ALA A 120 -9.76 9.08 1.77
CA ALA A 120 -8.99 8.94 0.55
C ALA A 120 -9.33 7.65 -0.22
N TYR A 121 -9.48 6.49 0.44
CA TYR A 121 -9.96 5.27 -0.22
C TYR A 121 -11.40 5.41 -0.71
N ASP A 122 -12.26 6.12 0.04
CA ASP A 122 -13.62 6.44 -0.42
C ASP A 122 -13.63 7.28 -1.69
N ALA A 123 -12.69 8.22 -1.82
CA ALA A 123 -12.55 9.00 -3.04
C ALA A 123 -12.20 8.10 -4.24
N VAL A 124 -11.28 7.13 -4.07
CA VAL A 124 -10.98 6.15 -5.11
C VAL A 124 -12.22 5.34 -5.49
N LEU A 125 -12.96 4.82 -4.51
CA LEU A 125 -14.15 3.98 -4.77
C LEU A 125 -15.32 4.76 -5.37
N ARG A 126 -15.40 6.08 -5.15
CA ARG A 126 -16.36 6.95 -5.88
C ARG A 126 -16.00 7.10 -7.36
N MET A 127 -14.71 7.16 -7.70
CA MET A 127 -14.23 7.24 -9.08
C MET A 127 -14.29 5.87 -9.78
N ASN A 128 -13.87 4.83 -9.07
CA ASN A 128 -13.81 3.46 -9.57
C ASN A 128 -14.37 2.48 -8.51
N PRO A 129 -15.68 2.22 -8.51
CA PRO A 129 -16.33 1.30 -7.56
C PRO A 129 -15.81 -0.16 -7.64
N ARG A 130 -15.08 -0.51 -8.70
CA ARG A 130 -14.48 -1.84 -8.88
C ARG A 130 -13.01 -1.92 -8.50
N ASN A 131 -12.45 -0.89 -7.88
CA ASN A 131 -11.08 -0.92 -7.39
C ASN A 131 -10.97 -1.84 -6.17
N VAL A 132 -10.71 -3.13 -6.44
CA VAL A 132 -10.65 -4.20 -5.41
C VAL A 132 -9.58 -3.91 -4.36
N LEU A 133 -8.45 -3.32 -4.75
CA LEU A 133 -7.36 -3.01 -3.82
C LEU A 133 -7.79 -1.93 -2.81
N SER A 134 -8.44 -0.87 -3.27
CA SER A 134 -8.98 0.16 -2.38
C SER A 134 -10.11 -0.37 -1.50
N ALA A 135 -10.98 -1.24 -2.03
CA ALA A 135 -12.02 -1.90 -1.25
C ALA A 135 -11.43 -2.78 -0.14
N ASN A 136 -10.38 -3.54 -0.46
CA ASN A 136 -9.65 -4.37 0.51
C ASN A 136 -9.03 -3.52 1.63
N ASN A 137 -8.29 -2.48 1.26
CA ASN A 137 -7.58 -1.66 2.23
C ASN A 137 -8.55 -0.88 3.13
N LEU A 138 -9.66 -0.37 2.56
CA LEU A 138 -10.70 0.29 3.33
C LEU A 138 -11.39 -0.70 4.28
N ALA A 139 -11.72 -1.90 3.82
CA ALA A 139 -12.34 -2.92 4.67
C ALA A 139 -11.43 -3.30 5.86
N ALA A 140 -10.12 -3.44 5.63
CA ALA A 140 -9.13 -3.70 6.67
C ALA A 140 -9.08 -2.54 7.70
N LEU A 141 -8.98 -1.29 7.24
CA LEU A 141 -8.97 -0.12 8.12
C LEU A 141 -10.23 -0.02 8.98
N LEU A 142 -11.40 -0.25 8.39
CA LEU A 142 -12.67 -0.24 9.13
C LEU A 142 -12.70 -1.34 10.19
N ALA A 143 -12.25 -2.55 9.87
CA ALA A 143 -12.22 -3.68 10.80
C ALA A 143 -11.22 -3.50 11.94
N ASP A 144 -10.08 -2.83 11.69
CA ASP A 144 -9.04 -2.64 12.68
C ASP A 144 -9.30 -1.45 13.62
N PHE A 145 -9.78 -0.33 13.07
CA PHE A 145 -9.81 0.94 13.79
C PHE A 145 -11.20 1.49 14.06
N LYS A 146 -12.25 0.96 13.43
CA LYS A 146 -13.64 1.42 13.55
C LYS A 146 -14.60 0.24 13.78
N ALA A 147 -14.23 -0.71 14.62
CA ALA A 147 -14.91 -2.01 14.78
C ALA A 147 -16.29 -1.93 15.45
N ASP A 148 -17.06 -0.86 15.23
CA ASP A 148 -18.49 -0.80 15.57
C ASP A 148 -19.36 -1.43 14.46
N ALA A 149 -20.62 -1.75 14.79
CA ALA A 149 -21.50 -2.49 13.88
C ALA A 149 -21.68 -1.84 12.49
N PRO A 150 -21.91 -0.51 12.36
CA PRO A 150 -22.06 0.12 11.03
C PRO A 150 -20.78 0.03 10.18
N HIS A 151 -19.60 0.21 10.78
CA HIS A 151 -18.33 0.15 10.06
C HIS A 151 -17.98 -1.29 9.67
N LEU A 152 -18.24 -2.27 10.53
CA LEU A 152 -18.06 -3.70 10.22
C LEU A 152 -18.98 -4.17 9.10
N GLU A 153 -20.26 -3.74 9.11
CA GLU A 153 -21.18 -4.04 8.01
C GLU A 153 -20.68 -3.45 6.69
N ARG A 154 -20.19 -2.21 6.71
CA ARG A 154 -19.58 -1.59 5.53
C ARG A 154 -18.34 -2.35 5.08
N ALA A 155 -17.44 -2.73 5.98
CA ALA A 155 -16.26 -3.53 5.66
C ALA A 155 -16.65 -4.87 5.01
N PHE A 156 -17.71 -5.49 5.52
CA PHE A 156 -18.24 -6.71 4.93
C PHE A 156 -18.80 -6.48 3.52
N LEU A 157 -19.59 -5.44 3.28
CA LEU A 157 -20.10 -5.13 1.95
C LEU A 157 -19.00 -4.88 0.93
N LEU A 158 -17.88 -4.28 1.34
CA LEU A 158 -16.71 -4.06 0.49
C LEU A 158 -15.96 -5.36 0.15
N SER A 159 -15.98 -6.35 1.04
CA SER A 159 -15.15 -7.56 0.94
C SER A 159 -15.89 -8.85 0.62
N ARG A 160 -17.23 -8.89 0.74
CA ARG A 160 -18.05 -10.13 0.68
C ARG A 160 -17.86 -10.96 -0.58
N ASP A 161 -17.53 -10.34 -1.70
CA ASP A 161 -17.38 -11.01 -2.99
C ASP A 161 -15.93 -11.44 -3.28
N PHE A 162 -14.97 -11.17 -2.37
CA PHE A 162 -13.55 -11.48 -2.57
C PHE A 162 -13.26 -12.97 -2.74
N GLU A 163 -13.99 -13.83 -2.02
CA GLU A 163 -13.82 -15.27 -2.15
C GLU A 163 -14.17 -15.76 -3.57
N LYS A 164 -15.16 -15.15 -4.21
CA LYS A 164 -15.66 -15.56 -5.53
C LYS A 164 -14.95 -14.84 -6.67
N GLU A 165 -14.77 -13.53 -6.56
CA GLU A 165 -14.35 -12.69 -7.68
C GLU A 165 -12.86 -12.36 -7.66
N ALA A 166 -12.25 -12.35 -6.49
CA ALA A 166 -10.84 -11.98 -6.31
C ALA A 166 -10.15 -12.83 -5.22
N PRO A 167 -10.02 -14.17 -5.39
CA PRO A 167 -9.52 -15.07 -4.35
C PRO A 167 -8.00 -14.96 -4.12
N HIS A 168 -7.51 -13.73 -3.96
CA HIS A 168 -6.13 -13.44 -3.57
C HIS A 168 -5.95 -13.68 -2.06
N PRO A 169 -4.81 -14.22 -1.57
CA PRO A 169 -4.62 -14.53 -0.15
C PRO A 169 -4.87 -13.34 0.78
N LEU A 170 -4.42 -12.14 0.44
CA LEU A 170 -4.65 -10.95 1.28
C LEU A 170 -6.13 -10.53 1.32
N PHE A 171 -6.87 -10.71 0.24
CA PHE A 171 -8.29 -10.37 0.18
C PHE A 171 -9.16 -11.38 0.93
N LEU A 172 -8.81 -12.67 0.84
CA LEU A 172 -9.44 -13.73 1.65
C LEU A 172 -9.19 -13.51 3.14
N ASP A 173 -7.98 -13.10 3.50
CA ASP A 173 -7.60 -12.77 4.86
C ASP A 173 -8.39 -11.57 5.39
N THR A 174 -8.49 -10.49 4.61
CA THR A 174 -9.29 -9.31 4.99
C THR A 174 -10.76 -9.67 5.20
N LEU A 175 -11.38 -10.45 4.30
CA LEU A 175 -12.74 -10.91 4.48
C LEU A 175 -12.86 -11.78 5.76
N GLY A 176 -11.91 -12.69 5.98
CA GLY A 176 -11.83 -13.50 7.20
C GLY A 176 -11.70 -12.65 8.46
N TRP A 177 -10.88 -11.61 8.42
CA TRP A 177 -10.70 -10.67 9.53
C TRP A 177 -11.97 -9.88 9.85
N VAL A 178 -12.65 -9.38 8.83
CA VAL A 178 -13.96 -8.72 8.97
C VAL A 178 -14.97 -9.70 9.60
N ARG A 179 -15.03 -10.94 9.11
CA ARG A 179 -15.90 -12.00 9.69
C ARG A 179 -15.58 -12.27 11.16
N LEU A 180 -14.29 -12.32 11.50
CA LEU A 180 -13.85 -12.48 12.90
C LEU A 180 -14.36 -11.33 13.78
N LYS A 181 -14.20 -10.09 13.33
CA LYS A 181 -14.67 -8.90 14.06
C LYS A 181 -16.19 -8.85 14.21
N MET A 182 -16.93 -9.43 13.27
CA MET A 182 -18.39 -9.60 13.34
C MET A 182 -18.82 -10.79 14.20
N GLY A 183 -17.89 -11.60 14.75
CA GLY A 183 -18.17 -12.78 15.57
C GLY A 183 -18.49 -14.06 14.78
N HIS A 184 -18.33 -14.07 13.45
CA HIS A 184 -18.52 -15.24 12.60
C HIS A 184 -17.26 -16.11 12.56
N LEU A 185 -16.96 -16.78 13.67
CA LEU A 185 -15.68 -17.45 13.91
C LEU A 185 -15.37 -18.58 12.91
N ASP A 186 -16.35 -19.43 12.58
CA ASP A 186 -16.14 -20.54 11.65
C ASP A 186 -15.83 -20.07 10.22
N ASP A 187 -16.54 -19.05 9.74
CA ASP A 187 -16.27 -18.44 8.44
C ASP A 187 -14.89 -17.79 8.43
N ALA A 188 -14.53 -17.08 9.49
CA ALA A 188 -13.22 -16.45 9.63
C ALA A 188 -12.08 -17.50 9.51
N VAL A 189 -12.15 -18.57 10.29
CA VAL A 189 -11.15 -19.65 10.28
C VAL A 189 -11.09 -20.32 8.91
N ARG A 190 -12.23 -20.58 8.26
CA ARG A 190 -12.31 -21.17 6.92
C ARG A 190 -11.60 -20.32 5.88
N LEU A 191 -11.91 -19.00 5.82
CA LEU A 191 -11.34 -18.06 4.86
C LEU A 191 -9.84 -17.85 5.08
N MET A 192 -9.41 -17.69 6.33
CA MET A 192 -7.99 -17.52 6.67
C MET A 192 -7.18 -18.76 6.37
N ARG A 193 -7.74 -19.98 6.52
CA ARG A 193 -7.09 -21.22 6.07
C ARG A 193 -6.90 -21.26 4.55
N GLN A 194 -7.87 -20.79 3.78
CA GLN A 194 -7.73 -20.66 2.33
C GLN A 194 -6.62 -19.65 1.97
N ALA A 195 -6.54 -18.52 2.69
CA ALA A 195 -5.49 -17.53 2.50
C ALA A 195 -4.09 -18.11 2.76
N ILE A 196 -3.92 -18.80 3.90
CA ILE A 196 -2.64 -19.46 4.28
C ILE A 196 -2.25 -20.57 3.32
N ALA A 197 -3.21 -21.34 2.78
CA ALA A 197 -2.90 -22.37 1.79
C ALA A 197 -2.22 -21.79 0.53
N LYS A 198 -2.49 -20.53 0.20
CA LYS A 198 -1.92 -19.81 -0.95
C LYS A 198 -0.63 -19.04 -0.61
N ALA A 199 -0.48 -18.59 0.63
CA ALA A 199 0.65 -17.78 1.09
C ALA A 199 1.04 -18.15 2.54
N PRO A 200 1.63 -19.35 2.77
CA PRO A 200 1.81 -19.92 4.10
C PRO A 200 2.79 -19.13 4.99
N ASP A 201 3.72 -18.39 4.40
CA ASP A 201 4.83 -17.78 5.15
C ASP A 201 4.60 -16.30 5.51
N LEU A 202 3.47 -15.72 5.11
CA LEU A 202 3.14 -14.34 5.48
C LEU A 202 2.81 -14.26 6.98
N PRO A 203 3.57 -13.46 7.77
CA PRO A 203 3.40 -13.43 9.23
C PRO A 203 2.04 -12.90 9.64
N MET A 204 1.49 -11.90 8.93
CA MET A 204 0.17 -11.34 9.22
C MET A 204 -0.96 -12.37 9.07
N LEU A 205 -0.93 -13.20 8.01
CA LEU A 205 -1.93 -14.24 7.81
C LEU A 205 -1.89 -15.30 8.91
N ASN A 206 -0.67 -15.67 9.32
CA ASN A 206 -0.48 -16.61 10.43
C ASN A 206 -1.00 -16.02 11.76
N TYR A 207 -0.77 -14.73 12.01
CA TYR A 207 -1.32 -14.04 13.16
C TYR A 207 -2.86 -14.03 13.13
N HIS A 208 -3.47 -13.62 12.01
CA HIS A 208 -4.93 -13.55 11.91
C HIS A 208 -5.61 -14.90 12.11
N LEU A 209 -5.09 -15.97 11.49
CA LEU A 209 -5.61 -17.32 11.74
C LEU A 209 -5.40 -17.77 13.19
N GLY A 210 -4.24 -17.48 13.78
CA GLY A 210 -3.97 -17.75 15.19
C GLY A 210 -4.96 -17.06 16.12
N ALA A 211 -5.24 -15.78 15.88
CA ALA A 211 -6.22 -15.00 16.63
C ALA A 211 -7.66 -15.56 16.47
N ALA A 212 -8.05 -15.92 15.24
CA ALA A 212 -9.35 -16.52 14.97
C ALA A 212 -9.53 -17.89 15.67
N LEU A 213 -8.51 -18.73 15.63
CA LEU A 213 -8.50 -20.02 16.32
C LEU A 213 -8.56 -19.86 17.85
N TYR A 214 -7.82 -18.88 18.38
CA TYR A 214 -7.86 -18.57 19.82
C TYR A 214 -9.26 -18.16 20.26
N GLN A 215 -9.92 -17.24 19.55
CA GLN A 215 -11.28 -16.82 19.83
C GLN A 215 -12.30 -17.96 19.66
N SER A 216 -12.01 -18.95 18.81
CA SER A 216 -12.82 -20.15 18.63
C SER A 216 -12.56 -21.24 19.69
N GLY A 217 -11.73 -20.97 20.71
CA GLY A 217 -11.35 -21.94 21.75
C GLY A 217 -10.36 -23.02 21.30
N ARG A 218 -9.85 -22.95 20.06
CA ARG A 218 -8.91 -23.92 19.47
C ARG A 218 -7.45 -23.59 19.82
N ASN A 219 -7.17 -23.50 21.12
CA ASN A 219 -5.94 -22.92 21.65
C ASN A 219 -4.66 -23.66 21.21
N ILE A 220 -4.70 -24.99 21.07
CA ILE A 220 -3.52 -25.77 20.63
C ILE A 220 -3.14 -25.39 19.18
N GLU A 221 -4.11 -25.31 18.29
CA GLU A 221 -3.87 -24.89 16.91
C GLU A 221 -3.46 -23.41 16.82
N ALA A 222 -4.12 -22.54 17.60
CA ALA A 222 -3.78 -21.13 17.66
C ALA A 222 -2.29 -20.88 17.95
N LYS A 223 -1.75 -21.59 18.94
CA LYS A 223 -0.32 -21.50 19.32
C LYS A 223 0.62 -21.83 18.16
N VAL A 224 0.27 -22.78 17.31
CA VAL A 224 1.10 -23.14 16.13
C VAL A 224 1.24 -21.96 15.17
N TYR A 225 0.12 -21.31 14.84
CA TYR A 225 0.12 -20.21 13.90
C TYR A 225 0.68 -18.90 14.51
N LEU A 226 0.37 -18.62 15.77
CA LEU A 226 0.96 -17.47 16.48
C LEU A 226 2.48 -17.60 16.59
N ALA A 227 2.99 -18.78 16.96
CA ALA A 227 4.43 -19.05 16.99
C ALA A 227 5.07 -18.91 15.61
N LYS A 228 4.38 -19.34 14.53
CA LYS A 228 4.86 -19.18 13.16
C LYS A 228 4.92 -17.70 12.75
N ALA A 229 3.92 -16.90 13.08
CA ALA A 229 3.92 -15.46 12.83
C ALA A 229 5.10 -14.76 13.53
N LEU A 230 5.38 -15.12 14.80
CA LEU A 230 6.43 -14.51 15.61
C LEU A 230 7.85 -14.92 15.23
N LYS A 231 8.03 -16.01 14.47
CA LYS A 231 9.35 -16.40 13.92
C LYS A 231 9.86 -15.41 12.87
N SER A 232 8.97 -14.68 12.19
CA SER A 232 9.39 -13.66 11.24
C SER A 232 10.07 -12.49 11.93
N THR A 233 11.14 -11.98 11.34
CA THR A 233 11.78 -10.72 11.73
C THR A 233 11.08 -9.49 11.12
N GLU A 234 10.18 -9.71 10.15
CA GLU A 234 9.42 -8.63 9.53
C GLU A 234 8.41 -8.04 10.54
N ALA A 235 8.29 -6.72 10.52
CA ALA A 235 7.26 -6.04 11.28
C ALA A 235 5.89 -6.33 10.68
N PHE A 236 4.92 -6.68 11.51
CA PHE A 236 3.52 -6.82 11.11
C PHE A 236 2.59 -6.26 12.19
N GLN A 237 1.46 -5.74 11.76
CA GLN A 237 0.44 -5.27 12.68
C GLN A 237 -0.10 -6.44 13.49
N GLY A 238 -0.24 -6.26 14.81
CA GLY A 238 -0.69 -7.32 15.71
C GLY A 238 0.42 -8.17 16.35
N ARG A 239 1.73 -7.90 16.10
CA ARG A 239 2.82 -8.66 16.72
C ARG A 239 2.71 -8.71 18.27
N ARG A 240 2.47 -7.58 18.92
CA ARG A 240 2.29 -7.53 20.39
C ARG A 240 1.10 -8.35 20.87
N GLU A 241 0.03 -8.37 20.10
CA GLU A 241 -1.15 -9.18 20.40
C GLU A 241 -0.85 -10.67 20.19
N ALA A 242 -0.11 -11.04 19.15
CA ALA A 242 0.35 -12.41 18.95
C ALA A 242 1.22 -12.92 20.12
N GLU A 243 2.09 -12.08 20.64
CA GLU A 243 2.91 -12.38 21.84
C GLU A 243 2.04 -12.60 23.09
N ARG A 244 0.98 -11.82 23.23
CA ARG A 244 0.04 -11.94 24.38
C ARG A 244 -0.83 -13.20 24.32
N LEU A 245 -1.19 -13.64 23.10
CA LEU A 245 -2.07 -14.79 22.89
C LEU A 245 -1.32 -16.13 22.90
N LEU A 246 -0.01 -16.14 22.76
CA LEU A 246 0.85 -17.33 22.79
C LEU A 246 1.10 -17.83 24.20
#